data_0e4d1c7f6deef0f61858c52c09d310e0
#
_entry.id   0e4d1c7f6deef0f61858c52c09d310e0
#
_cell.length_a   1.000
_cell.length_b   1.000
_cell.length_c   1.000
_cell.angle_alpha   90.00
_cell.angle_beta   90.00
_cell.angle_gamma   90.00
#
_symmetry.space_group_name_H-M   'P 1'
#
loop_
_entity.id
_entity.type
_entity.pdbx_description
1 polymer ?
#
loop_
_entity_poly.entity_id
_entity_poly.type
_entity_poly.pdbx_seq_one_letter_code
_entity_poly.pdbx_strand_id
1 'polypeptide(L)'
;MNKRTVCFTALLFSMFIASASEIKIAPLAVYDGNGNKTSAPYNPSKAIHDELEKHWFSGLINFSHIAESKYGIPVTIIDAHKICVSENSDYLIYGYLKKNESSWLCEVKLFDAKAKKIAKEFFAGDSIDHYDRLISVLCQNILFGIEEITGINKDELKQEKTRPMELRIPASLFYWSPVDSDWGDKILGIGGVNTGLEFYPPQPVIVSNGKLIDFSARLNLSWDIGINKKNTYPLVINTIAISLPVLLHVHFNERHSLYGGFGLAYNIELMSIKPKYEDETFLYQNAFSFETIAGYEFDINDKVHLFAEIDFDFHMMGAGFVSIKPCLGASFNVFKERK
;
A
#
# COMPACT_ATOMS: atom_id res chain seq x y z
N MET A 1 10.32 6.60 -26.03
CA MET A 1 10.24 6.34 -24.58
C MET A 1 11.24 5.22 -24.24
N ASN A 2 12.25 5.53 -23.46
CA ASN A 2 13.38 4.60 -23.22
C ASN A 2 12.92 3.49 -22.25
N LYS A 3 13.07 2.21 -22.62
CA LYS A 3 12.66 1.04 -21.80
C LYS A 3 13.18 1.07 -20.35
N ARG A 4 14.24 1.84 -20.09
CA ARG A 4 14.81 2.00 -18.72
C ARG A 4 13.95 2.85 -17.78
N THR A 5 13.23 3.85 -18.29
CA THR A 5 12.38 4.72 -17.46
C THR A 5 11.11 4.00 -17.02
N VAL A 6 10.52 3.16 -17.90
CA VAL A 6 9.34 2.34 -17.56
C VAL A 6 9.67 1.28 -16.51
N CYS A 7 10.87 0.69 -16.57
CA CYS A 7 11.31 -0.26 -15.54
C CYS A 7 11.50 0.38 -14.17
N PHE A 8 11.97 1.63 -14.09
CA PHE A 8 12.21 2.27 -12.80
C PHE A 8 10.90 2.64 -12.08
N THR A 9 9.90 3.11 -12.82
CA THR A 9 8.56 3.41 -12.27
C THR A 9 7.84 2.13 -11.84
N ALA A 10 7.94 1.05 -12.63
CA ALA A 10 7.39 -0.25 -12.26
C ALA A 10 8.09 -0.88 -11.04
N LEU A 11 9.40 -0.66 -10.88
CA LEU A 11 10.16 -1.14 -9.73
C LEU A 11 9.80 -0.40 -8.44
N LEU A 12 9.59 0.91 -8.51
CA LEU A 12 9.11 1.70 -7.37
C LEU A 12 7.69 1.26 -6.93
N PHE A 13 6.80 1.00 -7.88
CA PHE A 13 5.45 0.50 -7.57
C PHE A 13 5.45 -0.92 -7.02
N SER A 14 6.36 -1.80 -7.49
CA SER A 14 6.45 -3.18 -6.99
C SER A 14 7.02 -3.30 -5.56
N MET A 15 7.72 -2.28 -5.07
CA MET A 15 8.23 -2.25 -3.69
C MET A 15 7.13 -1.96 -2.65
N PHE A 16 5.96 -1.48 -3.06
CA PHE A 16 4.88 -1.08 -2.14
C PHE A 16 3.78 -2.14 -1.95
N ILE A 17 3.79 -3.21 -2.73
CA ILE A 17 2.83 -4.30 -2.52
C ILE A 17 3.36 -5.19 -1.38
N ALA A 18 3.04 -4.82 -0.14
CA ALA A 18 3.14 -5.77 0.96
C ALA A 18 2.14 -6.90 0.67
N SER A 19 2.63 -8.08 0.32
CA SER A 19 1.75 -9.24 0.15
C SER A 19 1.15 -9.58 1.51
N ALA A 20 -0.17 -9.66 1.58
CA ALA A 20 -0.85 -10.22 2.73
C ALA A 20 -0.31 -11.64 3.00
N SER A 21 -0.15 -11.99 4.28
CA SER A 21 0.23 -13.36 4.62
C SER A 21 -0.91 -14.33 4.28
N GLU A 22 -0.58 -15.38 3.54
CA GLU A 22 -1.54 -16.42 3.16
C GLU A 22 -1.58 -17.54 4.19
N ILE A 23 -2.74 -17.71 4.83
CA ILE A 23 -2.99 -18.83 5.76
C ILE A 23 -4.02 -19.78 5.15
N LYS A 24 -3.61 -20.97 4.84
CA LYS A 24 -4.50 -22.03 4.34
C LYS A 24 -5.02 -22.87 5.50
N ILE A 25 -6.26 -23.32 5.38
CA ILE A 25 -6.88 -24.24 6.33
C ILE A 25 -7.07 -25.56 5.61
N ALA A 26 -6.31 -26.56 6.03
CA ALA A 26 -6.39 -27.90 5.47
C ALA A 26 -7.67 -28.62 5.95
N PRO A 27 -8.10 -29.67 5.24
CA PRO A 27 -9.14 -30.56 5.72
C PRO A 27 -8.75 -31.19 7.07
N LEU A 28 -9.67 -31.16 8.04
CA LEU A 28 -9.47 -31.77 9.34
C LEU A 28 -10.10 -33.15 9.41
N ALA A 29 -9.36 -34.10 9.96
CA ALA A 29 -9.91 -35.41 10.25
C ALA A 29 -10.91 -35.35 11.42
N VAL A 30 -11.92 -36.18 11.37
CA VAL A 30 -12.86 -36.35 12.49
C VAL A 30 -12.84 -37.81 12.91
N TYR A 31 -12.56 -38.05 14.19
CA TYR A 31 -12.47 -39.42 14.78
C TYR A 31 -13.49 -39.56 15.90
N ASP A 32 -13.98 -40.78 16.11
CA ASP A 32 -14.74 -41.16 17.30
C ASP A 32 -13.82 -41.45 18.51
N GLY A 33 -14.42 -41.76 19.66
CA GLY A 33 -13.66 -42.15 20.89
C GLY A 33 -12.71 -43.33 20.69
N ASN A 34 -13.01 -44.21 19.73
CA ASN A 34 -12.23 -45.42 19.41
C ASN A 34 -11.16 -45.17 18.32
N GLY A 35 -11.08 -43.96 17.76
CA GLY A 35 -10.13 -43.59 16.70
C GLY A 35 -10.62 -43.91 15.28
N ASN A 36 -11.87 -44.30 15.09
CA ASN A 36 -12.41 -44.54 13.77
C ASN A 36 -12.85 -43.19 13.16
N LYS A 37 -12.72 -43.08 11.82
CA LYS A 37 -13.24 -41.91 11.11
C LYS A 37 -14.76 -41.79 11.30
N THR A 38 -15.21 -40.61 11.63
CA THR A 38 -16.62 -40.25 11.78
C THR A 38 -16.92 -38.90 11.13
N SER A 39 -18.15 -38.43 11.24
CA SER A 39 -18.55 -37.12 10.70
C SER A 39 -18.82 -36.10 11.84
N ALA A 40 -18.48 -34.83 11.57
CA ALA A 40 -18.95 -33.70 12.35
C ALA A 40 -20.32 -33.23 11.85
N PRO A 41 -21.04 -32.39 12.57
CA PRO A 41 -22.30 -31.81 12.14
C PRO A 41 -22.19 -31.08 10.79
N TYR A 42 -21.07 -30.45 10.55
CA TYR A 42 -20.72 -29.82 9.26
C TYR A 42 -19.19 -29.78 9.09
N ASN A 43 -18.70 -29.37 7.90
CA ASN A 43 -17.30 -29.39 7.56
C ASN A 43 -16.47 -28.49 8.50
N PRO A 44 -15.53 -29.05 9.32
CA PRO A 44 -14.79 -28.30 10.33
C PRO A 44 -13.88 -27.23 9.73
N SER A 45 -13.17 -27.53 8.64
CA SER A 45 -12.23 -26.60 8.04
C SER A 45 -12.94 -25.39 7.43
N LYS A 46 -14.12 -25.62 6.83
CA LYS A 46 -14.96 -24.52 6.34
C LYS A 46 -15.52 -23.69 7.49
N ALA A 47 -15.97 -24.32 8.57
CA ALA A 47 -16.48 -23.63 9.75
C ALA A 47 -15.43 -22.73 10.41
N ILE A 48 -14.19 -23.25 10.53
CA ILE A 48 -13.05 -22.46 11.04
C ILE A 48 -12.76 -21.27 10.10
N HIS A 49 -12.74 -21.51 8.80
CA HIS A 49 -12.55 -20.43 7.83
C HIS A 49 -13.61 -19.34 7.97
N ASP A 50 -14.88 -19.72 7.92
CA ASP A 50 -16.00 -18.77 7.96
C ASP A 50 -16.05 -17.99 9.30
N GLU A 51 -15.62 -18.61 10.41
CA GLU A 51 -15.54 -17.94 11.71
C GLU A 51 -14.32 -17.02 11.82
N LEU A 52 -13.16 -17.42 11.29
CA LEU A 52 -11.97 -16.55 11.26
C LEU A 52 -12.19 -15.31 10.39
N GLU A 53 -12.85 -15.44 9.23
CA GLU A 53 -13.17 -14.31 8.36
C GLU A 53 -14.08 -13.27 9.04
N LYS A 54 -14.99 -13.69 9.93
CA LYS A 54 -15.84 -12.75 10.69
C LYS A 54 -15.05 -11.84 11.62
N HIS A 55 -13.90 -12.29 12.09
CA HIS A 55 -13.11 -11.62 13.11
C HIS A 55 -11.83 -11.00 12.58
N TRP A 56 -11.51 -11.21 11.29
CA TRP A 56 -10.26 -10.75 10.69
C TRP A 56 -10.49 -9.83 9.49
N PHE A 57 -9.78 -8.71 9.45
CA PHE A 57 -9.86 -7.80 8.30
C PHE A 57 -9.06 -8.34 7.12
N SER A 58 -9.74 -8.48 5.98
CA SER A 58 -9.12 -8.79 4.69
C SER A 58 -8.09 -7.71 4.30
N GLY A 59 -6.87 -8.10 4.00
CA GLY A 59 -5.80 -7.22 3.54
C GLY A 59 -4.46 -7.42 4.25
N LEU A 60 -4.46 -7.95 5.47
CA LEU A 60 -3.22 -8.27 6.21
C LEU A 60 -2.93 -9.75 6.22
N ILE A 61 -3.96 -10.56 6.36
CA ILE A 61 -3.91 -12.00 6.33
C ILE A 61 -5.11 -12.47 5.52
N ASN A 62 -4.85 -13.33 4.55
CA ASN A 62 -5.89 -13.99 3.78
C ASN A 62 -6.08 -15.41 4.31
N PHE A 63 -7.29 -15.73 4.73
CA PHE A 63 -7.67 -17.09 5.05
C PHE A 63 -8.32 -17.74 3.84
N SER A 64 -7.97 -18.99 3.60
CA SER A 64 -8.70 -19.81 2.63
C SER A 64 -8.67 -21.26 3.02
N HIS A 65 -9.73 -22.01 2.74
CA HIS A 65 -9.79 -23.43 3.03
C HIS A 65 -9.46 -24.26 1.79
N ILE A 66 -8.86 -25.43 2.02
CA ILE A 66 -8.48 -26.38 0.99
C ILE A 66 -9.51 -27.51 0.94
N ALA A 67 -9.99 -27.84 -0.26
CA ALA A 67 -10.89 -28.98 -0.43
C ALA A 67 -10.15 -30.30 -0.16
N GLU A 68 -10.79 -31.24 0.54
CA GLU A 68 -10.21 -32.56 0.87
C GLU A 68 -9.80 -33.34 -0.36
N SER A 69 -10.54 -33.20 -1.45
CA SER A 69 -10.25 -33.88 -2.71
C SER A 69 -8.92 -33.49 -3.36
N LYS A 70 -8.32 -32.38 -2.95
CA LYS A 70 -7.11 -31.86 -3.58
C LYS A 70 -5.82 -32.52 -3.06
N TYR A 71 -5.70 -32.66 -1.73
CA TYR A 71 -4.47 -33.17 -1.08
C TYR A 71 -4.71 -34.26 -0.04
N GLY A 72 -5.97 -34.54 0.27
CA GLY A 72 -6.31 -35.36 1.43
C GLY A 72 -6.11 -34.61 2.76
N ILE A 73 -6.09 -35.36 3.86
CA ILE A 73 -5.96 -34.83 5.21
C ILE A 73 -4.48 -34.88 5.61
N PRO A 74 -3.78 -33.77 5.84
CA PRO A 74 -2.38 -33.79 6.28
C PRO A 74 -2.27 -34.28 7.71
N VAL A 75 -1.33 -35.18 7.94
CA VAL A 75 -1.06 -35.79 9.26
C VAL A 75 0.33 -35.40 9.77
N THR A 76 1.28 -35.17 8.87
CA THR A 76 2.66 -34.89 9.20
C THR A 76 3.10 -33.48 8.83
N ILE A 77 4.22 -33.03 9.44
CA ILE A 77 4.89 -31.77 9.06
C ILE A 77 5.31 -31.79 7.58
N ILE A 78 5.67 -32.98 7.06
CA ILE A 78 6.07 -33.11 5.64
C ILE A 78 4.88 -32.87 4.72
N ASP A 79 3.69 -33.39 5.07
CA ASP A 79 2.48 -33.15 4.31
C ASP A 79 2.09 -31.67 4.37
N ALA A 80 2.16 -31.06 5.54
CA ALA A 80 1.90 -29.63 5.73
C ALA A 80 2.84 -28.78 4.87
N HIS A 81 4.13 -29.08 4.85
CA HIS A 81 5.10 -28.35 4.03
C HIS A 81 4.82 -28.49 2.53
N LYS A 82 4.51 -29.71 2.04
CA LYS A 82 4.16 -29.94 0.65
C LYS A 82 2.93 -29.11 0.22
N ILE A 83 1.92 -29.06 1.07
CA ILE A 83 0.70 -28.27 0.81
C ILE A 83 1.04 -26.78 0.75
N CYS A 84 1.79 -26.24 1.71
CA CYS A 84 2.21 -24.84 1.70
C CYS A 84 2.95 -24.46 0.41
N VAL A 85 3.90 -25.30 -0.02
CA VAL A 85 4.64 -25.07 -1.28
C VAL A 85 3.71 -25.10 -2.48
N SER A 86 2.79 -26.05 -2.55
CA SER A 86 1.85 -26.18 -3.68
C SER A 86 0.81 -25.07 -3.74
N GLU A 87 0.40 -24.55 -2.59
CA GLU A 87 -0.61 -23.47 -2.47
C GLU A 87 0.02 -22.09 -2.37
N ASN A 88 1.34 -21.97 -2.39
CA ASN A 88 2.08 -20.72 -2.18
C ASN A 88 1.60 -19.97 -0.92
N SER A 89 1.51 -20.69 0.20
CA SER A 89 1.04 -20.15 1.48
C SER A 89 2.15 -20.03 2.50
N ASP A 90 2.08 -18.99 3.34
CA ASP A 90 3.05 -18.77 4.42
C ASP A 90 2.80 -19.69 5.60
N TYR A 91 1.53 -19.98 5.87
CA TYR A 91 1.10 -20.82 6.99
C TYR A 91 0.02 -21.81 6.59
N LEU A 92 -0.05 -22.94 7.33
CA LEU A 92 -1.11 -23.92 7.19
C LEU A 92 -1.68 -24.29 8.57
N ILE A 93 -3.00 -24.21 8.69
CA ILE A 93 -3.74 -24.76 9.83
C ILE A 93 -4.17 -26.18 9.47
N TYR A 94 -3.78 -27.17 10.27
CA TYR A 94 -4.15 -28.57 10.09
C TYR A 94 -4.29 -29.27 11.43
N GLY A 95 -5.01 -30.40 11.46
CA GLY A 95 -5.21 -31.13 12.70
C GLY A 95 -6.41 -32.09 12.63
N TYR A 96 -7.05 -32.32 13.77
CA TYR A 96 -8.16 -33.25 13.86
C TYR A 96 -9.17 -32.81 14.94
N LEU A 97 -10.38 -33.36 14.81
CA LEU A 97 -11.42 -33.34 15.84
C LEU A 97 -11.65 -34.75 16.34
N LYS A 98 -11.90 -34.91 17.65
CA LYS A 98 -12.30 -36.14 18.27
C LYS A 98 -13.67 -35.99 18.91
N LYS A 99 -14.59 -36.85 18.52
CA LYS A 99 -15.93 -36.97 19.08
C LYS A 99 -15.95 -38.09 20.12
N ASN A 100 -16.08 -37.71 21.40
CA ASN A 100 -16.34 -38.63 22.47
C ASN A 100 -17.87 -38.73 22.71
N GLU A 101 -18.28 -39.62 23.64
CA GLU A 101 -19.70 -39.80 23.96
C GLU A 101 -20.40 -38.52 24.42
N SER A 102 -19.71 -37.65 25.19
CA SER A 102 -20.29 -36.45 25.80
C SER A 102 -19.58 -35.17 25.38
N SER A 103 -18.53 -35.22 24.57
CA SER A 103 -17.72 -34.06 24.28
C SER A 103 -17.05 -34.07 22.90
N TRP A 104 -16.74 -32.89 22.40
CA TRP A 104 -15.82 -32.68 21.30
C TRP A 104 -14.46 -32.21 21.83
N LEU A 105 -13.41 -32.67 21.22
CA LEU A 105 -12.04 -32.18 21.41
C LEU A 105 -11.48 -31.84 20.04
N CYS A 106 -10.81 -30.70 19.93
CA CYS A 106 -10.17 -30.27 18.70
C CYS A 106 -8.71 -29.93 18.98
N GLU A 107 -7.81 -30.47 18.17
CA GLU A 107 -6.38 -30.16 18.15
C GLU A 107 -6.01 -29.70 16.76
N VAL A 108 -5.54 -28.46 16.63
CA VAL A 108 -5.02 -27.92 15.38
C VAL A 108 -3.65 -27.31 15.59
N LYS A 109 -2.86 -27.34 14.52
CA LYS A 109 -1.48 -26.87 14.47
C LYS A 109 -1.35 -25.81 13.42
N LEU A 110 -0.66 -24.73 13.74
CA LEU A 110 -0.23 -23.71 12.78
C LEU A 110 1.20 -24.04 12.35
N PHE A 111 1.35 -24.43 11.11
CA PHE A 111 2.65 -24.73 10.50
C PHE A 111 3.17 -23.46 9.80
N ASP A 112 4.43 -23.12 10.05
CA ASP A 112 5.16 -22.03 9.36
C ASP A 112 5.97 -22.64 8.21
N ALA A 113 5.61 -22.29 6.99
CA ALA A 113 6.25 -22.79 5.77
C ALA A 113 7.72 -22.35 5.64
N LYS A 114 8.03 -21.13 6.07
CA LYS A 114 9.37 -20.52 6.01
C LYS A 114 10.29 -21.13 7.04
N ALA A 115 9.83 -21.26 8.28
CA ALA A 115 10.60 -21.88 9.36
C ALA A 115 10.58 -23.41 9.30
N LYS A 116 9.70 -24.01 8.49
CA LYS A 116 9.50 -25.48 8.34
C LYS A 116 9.22 -26.20 9.65
N LYS A 117 8.45 -25.57 10.54
CA LYS A 117 8.12 -26.08 11.86
C LYS A 117 6.70 -25.74 12.28
N ILE A 118 6.19 -26.43 13.30
CA ILE A 118 4.97 -26.01 13.96
C ILE A 118 5.27 -24.74 14.75
N ALA A 119 4.58 -23.64 14.39
CA ALA A 119 4.72 -22.37 15.07
C ALA A 119 3.91 -22.35 16.38
N LYS A 120 2.71 -22.94 16.36
CA LYS A 120 1.84 -23.02 17.54
C LYS A 120 0.85 -24.18 17.44
N GLU A 121 0.42 -24.70 18.61
CA GLU A 121 -0.63 -25.71 18.72
C GLU A 121 -1.80 -25.12 19.51
N PHE A 122 -3.01 -25.45 19.09
CA PHE A 122 -4.25 -24.96 19.68
C PHE A 122 -5.15 -26.12 20.06
N PHE A 123 -5.74 -26.01 21.23
CA PHE A 123 -6.66 -26.99 21.76
C PHE A 123 -7.97 -26.31 22.14
N ALA A 124 -9.07 -26.96 21.84
CA ALA A 124 -10.38 -26.57 22.32
C ALA A 124 -11.21 -27.83 22.66
N GLY A 125 -12.09 -27.71 23.64
CA GLY A 125 -13.01 -28.77 24.01
C GLY A 125 -14.35 -28.19 24.42
N ASP A 126 -15.42 -28.91 24.10
CA ASP A 126 -16.79 -28.53 24.52
C ASP A 126 -17.69 -29.75 24.59
N SER A 127 -18.88 -29.61 25.20
CA SER A 127 -19.89 -30.65 25.23
C SER A 127 -20.39 -30.98 23.81
N ILE A 128 -20.95 -32.19 23.67
CA ILE A 128 -21.37 -32.76 22.38
C ILE A 128 -22.41 -31.86 21.68
N ASP A 129 -23.24 -31.14 22.44
CA ASP A 129 -24.31 -30.27 21.94
C ASP A 129 -23.83 -28.85 21.55
N HIS A 130 -22.58 -28.49 21.87
CA HIS A 130 -22.05 -27.14 21.67
C HIS A 130 -20.93 -27.07 20.64
N TYR A 131 -21.13 -27.71 19.50
CA TYR A 131 -20.12 -27.74 18.42
C TYR A 131 -19.78 -26.33 17.90
N ASP A 132 -20.76 -25.44 17.77
CA ASP A 132 -20.53 -24.06 17.31
C ASP A 132 -19.66 -23.27 18.28
N ARG A 133 -19.87 -23.47 19.59
CA ARG A 133 -19.06 -22.84 20.63
C ARG A 133 -17.61 -23.36 20.61
N LEU A 134 -17.43 -24.67 20.38
CA LEU A 134 -16.11 -25.25 20.19
C LEU A 134 -15.35 -24.53 19.06
N ILE A 135 -15.99 -24.39 17.89
CA ILE A 135 -15.37 -23.71 16.72
C ILE A 135 -15.03 -22.25 17.06
N SER A 136 -15.94 -21.54 17.70
CA SER A 136 -15.71 -20.13 18.07
C SER A 136 -14.54 -19.97 19.06
N VAL A 137 -14.47 -20.81 20.11
CA VAL A 137 -13.36 -20.79 21.07
C VAL A 137 -12.04 -21.16 20.40
N LEU A 138 -12.04 -22.17 19.52
CA LEU A 138 -10.86 -22.55 18.76
C LEU A 138 -10.36 -21.40 17.90
N CYS A 139 -11.26 -20.72 17.16
CA CYS A 139 -10.91 -19.59 16.31
C CYS A 139 -10.34 -18.41 17.11
N GLN A 140 -10.88 -18.14 18.30
CA GLN A 140 -10.31 -17.13 19.20
C GLN A 140 -8.88 -17.48 19.61
N ASN A 141 -8.61 -18.76 19.97
CA ASN A 141 -7.27 -19.23 20.31
C ASN A 141 -6.31 -19.12 19.12
N ILE A 142 -6.78 -19.45 17.91
CA ILE A 142 -6.01 -19.32 16.66
C ILE A 142 -5.67 -17.85 16.42
N LEU A 143 -6.63 -16.92 16.53
CA LEU A 143 -6.40 -15.49 16.35
C LEU A 143 -5.35 -14.96 17.32
N PHE A 144 -5.43 -15.29 18.62
CA PHE A 144 -4.40 -14.92 19.59
C PHE A 144 -3.01 -15.49 19.23
N GLY A 145 -2.96 -16.73 18.73
CA GLY A 145 -1.69 -17.31 18.30
C GLY A 145 -1.11 -16.65 17.07
N ILE A 146 -1.93 -16.26 16.12
CA ILE A 146 -1.51 -15.52 14.91
C ILE A 146 -0.98 -14.14 15.31
N GLU A 147 -1.67 -13.43 16.21
CA GLU A 147 -1.20 -12.15 16.75
C GLU A 147 0.20 -12.25 17.35
N GLU A 148 0.44 -13.27 18.15
CA GLU A 148 1.74 -13.50 18.80
C GLU A 148 2.86 -13.79 17.78
N ILE A 149 2.55 -14.53 16.72
CA ILE A 149 3.54 -14.93 15.71
C ILE A 149 3.81 -13.81 14.70
N THR A 150 2.76 -13.09 14.30
CA THR A 150 2.85 -12.03 13.28
C THR A 150 3.13 -10.65 13.85
N GLY A 151 2.97 -10.46 15.16
CA GLY A 151 3.06 -9.15 15.82
C GLY A 151 1.90 -8.21 15.50
N ILE A 152 0.85 -8.70 14.85
CA ILE A 152 -0.33 -7.93 14.48
C ILE A 152 -1.29 -7.95 15.66
N ASN A 153 -1.52 -6.81 16.31
CA ASN A 153 -2.40 -6.73 17.48
C ASN A 153 -3.88 -6.68 17.06
N LYS A 154 -4.68 -7.64 17.54
CA LYS A 154 -6.12 -7.76 17.28
C LYS A 154 -6.92 -6.52 17.72
N ASP A 155 -6.55 -5.91 18.84
CA ASP A 155 -7.26 -4.74 19.36
C ASP A 155 -6.93 -3.46 18.59
N GLU A 156 -5.74 -3.39 17.98
CA GLU A 156 -5.38 -2.35 17.01
C GLU A 156 -6.11 -2.53 15.68
N LEU A 157 -6.43 -3.76 15.30
CA LEU A 157 -7.21 -4.10 14.10
C LEU A 157 -8.72 -3.90 14.30
N LYS A 158 -9.25 -4.11 15.52
CA LYS A 158 -10.67 -3.86 15.86
C LYS A 158 -11.00 -2.39 16.02
N GLN A 159 -10.05 -1.55 16.36
CA GLN A 159 -10.18 -0.13 16.16
C GLN A 159 -9.99 0.10 14.66
N GLU A 160 -11.07 0.24 13.91
CA GLU A 160 -11.04 0.98 12.67
C GLU A 160 -10.41 2.33 12.99
N LYS A 161 -9.08 2.40 12.90
CA LYS A 161 -8.37 3.67 12.90
C LYS A 161 -8.76 4.33 11.59
N THR A 162 -9.96 4.89 11.58
CA THR A 162 -10.33 5.82 10.53
C THR A 162 -9.45 7.03 10.71
N ARG A 163 -8.63 7.32 9.73
CA ARG A 163 -7.96 8.61 9.66
C ARG A 163 -9.06 9.68 9.62
N PRO A 164 -9.04 10.68 10.52
CA PRO A 164 -9.97 11.79 10.42
C PRO A 164 -9.72 12.57 9.14
N MET A 165 -10.75 13.24 8.64
CA MET A 165 -10.60 14.17 7.54
C MET A 165 -9.55 15.22 7.86
N GLU A 166 -8.62 15.45 6.94
CA GLU A 166 -7.56 16.42 7.12
C GLU A 166 -7.36 17.21 5.83
N LEU A 167 -7.14 18.52 5.96
CA LEU A 167 -6.82 19.42 4.86
C LEU A 167 -5.52 20.13 5.18
N ARG A 168 -4.57 20.04 4.24
CA ARG A 168 -3.25 20.67 4.34
C ARG A 168 -3.01 21.66 3.21
N ILE A 169 -2.14 22.62 3.47
CA ILE A 169 -1.58 23.53 2.46
C ILE A 169 -0.10 23.18 2.30
N PRO A 170 0.31 22.44 1.25
CA PRO A 170 1.70 22.29 0.90
C PRO A 170 2.24 23.56 0.26
N ALA A 171 3.50 23.89 0.54
CA ALA A 171 4.26 24.94 -0.12
C ALA A 171 5.69 24.48 -0.30
N SER A 172 6.24 24.59 -1.50
CA SER A 172 7.59 24.14 -1.83
C SER A 172 8.31 25.04 -2.80
N LEU A 173 9.63 24.94 -2.77
CA LEU A 173 10.53 25.42 -3.78
C LEU A 173 11.06 24.22 -4.55
N PHE A 174 11.20 24.36 -5.84
CA PHE A 174 11.76 23.31 -6.67
C PHE A 174 12.73 23.89 -7.71
N TYR A 175 13.66 23.02 -8.13
CA TYR A 175 14.44 23.20 -9.34
C TYR A 175 13.82 22.30 -10.41
N TRP A 176 13.75 22.76 -11.68
CA TRP A 176 13.31 21.88 -12.74
C TRP A 176 14.35 21.77 -13.84
N SER A 177 14.42 20.62 -14.48
CA SER A 177 15.31 20.38 -15.60
C SER A 177 14.67 19.42 -16.57
N PRO A 178 14.66 19.75 -17.88
CA PRO A 178 14.34 18.76 -18.89
C PRO A 178 15.43 17.68 -18.94
N VAL A 179 15.00 16.43 -18.99
CA VAL A 179 15.89 15.25 -18.99
C VAL A 179 16.15 14.75 -20.42
N ASP A 180 15.31 15.16 -21.36
CA ASP A 180 15.46 14.83 -22.76
C ASP A 180 16.67 15.52 -23.38
N SER A 181 17.45 14.79 -24.21
CA SER A 181 18.66 15.32 -24.86
C SER A 181 18.37 16.54 -25.75
N ASP A 182 17.21 16.57 -26.41
CA ASP A 182 16.89 17.64 -27.35
C ASP A 182 16.52 18.96 -26.66
N TRP A 183 15.84 18.89 -25.53
CA TRP A 183 15.44 20.04 -24.73
C TRP A 183 16.46 20.36 -23.63
N GLY A 184 17.03 19.35 -23.01
CA GLY A 184 18.06 19.50 -21.98
C GLY A 184 19.29 20.25 -22.47
N ASP A 185 19.63 20.16 -23.76
CA ASP A 185 20.73 20.91 -24.38
C ASP A 185 20.37 22.37 -24.72
N LYS A 186 19.07 22.68 -24.79
CA LYS A 186 18.56 24.00 -25.20
C LYS A 186 18.08 24.85 -24.03
N ILE A 187 17.45 24.23 -23.04
CA ILE A 187 16.79 24.92 -21.93
C ILE A 187 17.50 24.59 -20.62
N LEU A 188 17.75 25.62 -19.82
CA LEU A 188 18.14 25.54 -18.43
C LEU A 188 16.91 25.91 -17.60
N GLY A 189 16.39 24.96 -16.83
CA GLY A 189 15.44 25.28 -15.78
C GLY A 189 16.15 26.06 -14.67
N ILE A 190 15.49 27.05 -14.13
CA ILE A 190 16.02 27.80 -12.99
C ILE A 190 15.39 27.30 -11.71
N GLY A 191 14.06 27.33 -11.64
CA GLY A 191 13.32 26.90 -10.48
C GLY A 191 11.94 27.49 -10.44
N GLY A 192 11.21 27.13 -9.42
CA GLY A 192 9.84 27.58 -9.24
C GLY A 192 9.36 27.42 -7.83
N VAL A 193 8.11 27.80 -7.65
CA VAL A 193 7.35 27.66 -6.41
C VAL A 193 6.12 26.81 -6.67
N ASN A 194 5.76 26.01 -5.71
CA ASN A 194 4.55 25.21 -5.73
C ASN A 194 3.76 25.44 -4.43
N THR A 195 2.45 25.54 -4.55
CA THR A 195 1.51 25.55 -3.41
C THR A 195 0.23 24.85 -3.81
N GLY A 196 -0.60 24.49 -2.83
CA GLY A 196 -1.83 23.80 -3.16
C GLY A 196 -2.70 23.49 -1.97
N LEU A 197 -3.59 22.54 -2.19
CA LEU A 197 -4.45 21.95 -1.17
C LEU A 197 -4.31 20.43 -1.24
N GLU A 198 -4.00 19.80 -0.13
CA GLU A 198 -3.96 18.36 -0.01
C GLU A 198 -5.05 17.89 0.94
N PHE A 199 -5.90 17.03 0.41
CA PHE A 199 -7.06 16.48 1.10
C PHE A 199 -6.85 15.01 1.43
N TYR A 200 -6.93 14.69 2.71
CA TYR A 200 -7.01 13.34 3.22
C TYR A 200 -8.47 13.02 3.54
N PRO A 201 -9.14 12.16 2.78
CA PRO A 201 -10.51 11.77 3.08
C PRO A 201 -10.56 10.96 4.39
N PRO A 202 -11.71 10.92 5.09
CA PRO A 202 -11.91 9.96 6.17
C PRO A 202 -11.85 8.56 5.56
N GLN A 203 -10.88 7.77 5.99
CA GLN A 203 -10.61 6.46 5.40
C GLN A 203 -10.14 5.47 6.45
N PRO A 204 -10.46 4.17 6.29
CA PRO A 204 -9.86 3.15 7.12
C PRO A 204 -8.34 3.16 6.89
N VAL A 205 -7.58 3.12 7.96
CA VAL A 205 -6.13 3.00 7.87
C VAL A 205 -5.78 1.54 7.61
N ILE A 206 -5.20 1.27 6.46
CA ILE A 206 -4.72 -0.07 6.14
C ILE A 206 -3.41 -0.29 6.90
N VAL A 207 -3.37 -1.30 7.76
CA VAL A 207 -2.14 -1.70 8.44
C VAL A 207 -1.54 -2.89 7.69
N SER A 208 -0.37 -2.72 7.12
CA SER A 208 0.38 -3.79 6.47
C SER A 208 1.78 -3.89 7.06
N ASN A 209 2.14 -5.05 7.62
CA ASN A 209 3.43 -5.28 8.29
C ASN A 209 3.78 -4.21 9.35
N GLY A 210 2.80 -3.79 10.15
CA GLY A 210 2.99 -2.75 11.17
C GLY A 210 3.14 -1.32 10.62
N LYS A 211 2.96 -1.12 9.32
CA LYS A 211 3.00 0.19 8.68
C LYS A 211 1.59 0.64 8.34
N LEU A 212 1.32 1.91 8.59
CA LEU A 212 0.05 2.53 8.22
C LEU A 212 0.13 2.95 6.75
N ILE A 213 -0.93 2.66 6.00
CA ILE A 213 -1.05 3.05 4.59
C ILE A 213 -2.33 3.86 4.45
N ASP A 214 -2.22 5.03 3.89
CA ASP A 214 -3.37 5.87 3.55
C ASP A 214 -3.16 6.58 2.20
N PHE A 215 -4.15 7.33 1.75
CA PHE A 215 -4.04 8.10 0.52
C PHE A 215 -4.55 9.53 0.69
N SER A 216 -4.04 10.41 -0.16
CA SER A 216 -4.50 11.79 -0.30
C SER A 216 -4.72 12.15 -1.76
N ALA A 217 -5.48 13.21 -1.98
CA ALA A 217 -5.58 13.88 -3.26
C ALA A 217 -5.06 15.31 -3.09
N ARG A 218 -4.20 15.76 -4.01
CA ARG A 218 -3.59 17.08 -3.95
C ARG A 218 -3.98 17.90 -5.18
N LEU A 219 -4.36 19.15 -4.97
CA LEU A 219 -4.47 20.16 -6.02
C LEU A 219 -3.26 21.06 -5.91
N ASN A 220 -2.38 21.05 -6.90
CA ASN A 220 -1.19 21.91 -6.93
C ASN A 220 -1.37 23.06 -7.91
N LEU A 221 -0.80 24.18 -7.54
CA LEU A 221 -0.56 25.34 -8.41
C LEU A 221 0.93 25.64 -8.37
N SER A 222 1.61 25.54 -9.49
CA SER A 222 3.04 25.81 -9.61
C SER A 222 3.33 26.92 -10.61
N TRP A 223 4.42 27.63 -10.37
CA TRP A 223 5.01 28.59 -11.30
C TRP A 223 6.51 28.36 -11.37
N ASP A 224 7.03 28.22 -12.57
CA ASP A 224 8.46 28.02 -12.82
C ASP A 224 8.99 28.90 -13.96
N ILE A 225 10.31 29.02 -13.98
CA ILE A 225 11.05 29.83 -14.96
C ILE A 225 12.15 28.96 -15.59
N GLY A 226 12.25 29.03 -16.91
CA GLY A 226 13.34 28.48 -17.70
C GLY A 226 13.98 29.51 -18.62
N ILE A 227 15.25 29.32 -18.95
CA ILE A 227 15.96 30.16 -19.91
C ILE A 227 16.71 29.26 -20.90
N ASN A 228 17.07 29.82 -22.06
CA ASN A 228 17.91 29.09 -23.01
C ASN A 228 19.38 29.03 -22.54
N LYS A 229 20.05 27.92 -22.84
CA LYS A 229 21.48 27.72 -22.55
C LYS A 229 22.43 28.43 -23.51
N LYS A 230 21.99 28.70 -24.73
CA LYS A 230 22.83 29.32 -25.79
C LYS A 230 22.36 30.76 -26.04
N ASN A 231 23.27 31.71 -25.89
CA ASN A 231 23.04 33.14 -25.99
C ASN A 231 22.67 33.70 -27.40
N THR A 232 22.21 32.87 -28.33
CA THR A 232 21.91 33.32 -29.68
C THR A 232 20.67 34.21 -29.73
N TYR A 233 19.67 33.87 -28.90
CA TYR A 233 18.45 34.67 -28.68
C TYR A 233 17.99 34.46 -27.24
N PRO A 234 17.88 35.49 -26.41
CA PRO A 234 17.34 35.35 -25.06
C PRO A 234 15.91 34.79 -25.12
N LEU A 235 15.72 33.61 -24.58
CA LEU A 235 14.41 32.97 -24.42
C LEU A 235 14.15 32.82 -22.92
N VAL A 236 13.02 33.34 -22.47
CA VAL A 236 12.50 33.10 -21.12
C VAL A 236 11.19 32.37 -21.25
N ILE A 237 11.06 31.29 -20.53
CA ILE A 237 9.86 30.46 -20.44
C ILE A 237 9.33 30.61 -19.02
N ASN A 238 8.07 31.04 -18.90
CA ASN A 238 7.34 30.99 -17.64
C ASN A 238 6.25 29.95 -17.78
N THR A 239 6.22 28.99 -16.89
CA THR A 239 5.18 27.96 -16.85
C THR A 239 4.31 28.14 -15.62
N ILE A 240 3.01 28.17 -15.81
CA ILE A 240 2.02 28.05 -14.73
C ILE A 240 1.35 26.69 -14.93
N ALA A 241 1.38 25.85 -13.92
CA ALA A 241 0.75 24.54 -13.99
C ALA A 241 -0.27 24.34 -12.87
N ILE A 242 -1.36 23.65 -13.20
CA ILE A 242 -2.35 23.16 -12.25
C ILE A 242 -2.33 21.65 -12.36
N SER A 243 -2.10 20.92 -11.26
CA SER A 243 -2.07 19.47 -11.25
C SER A 243 -2.96 18.86 -10.15
N LEU A 244 -3.38 17.62 -10.40
CA LEU A 244 -4.25 16.84 -9.54
C LEU A 244 -3.66 15.44 -9.30
N PRO A 245 -2.61 15.29 -8.48
CA PRO A 245 -2.09 14.00 -8.11
C PRO A 245 -2.89 13.33 -7.00
N VAL A 246 -2.96 12.00 -7.09
CA VAL A 246 -3.37 11.10 -6.00
C VAL A 246 -2.13 10.45 -5.44
N LEU A 247 -1.97 10.49 -4.13
CA LEU A 247 -0.79 10.03 -3.41
C LEU A 247 -1.15 8.90 -2.47
N LEU A 248 -0.31 7.88 -2.43
CA LEU A 248 -0.33 6.80 -1.46
C LEU A 248 0.79 7.04 -0.45
N HIS A 249 0.46 7.06 0.83
CA HIS A 249 1.39 7.27 1.93
C HIS A 249 1.64 5.96 2.68
N VAL A 250 2.90 5.70 3.01
CA VAL A 250 3.34 4.58 3.86
C VAL A 250 4.07 5.15 5.05
N HIS A 251 3.46 5.09 6.23
CA HIS A 251 4.02 5.59 7.48
C HIS A 251 4.87 4.51 8.15
N PHE A 252 6.15 4.79 8.39
CA PHE A 252 7.06 3.88 9.09
C PHE A 252 6.91 3.99 10.61
N ASN A 253 6.58 5.18 11.07
CA ASN A 253 6.28 5.52 12.45
C ASN A 253 5.43 6.80 12.48
N GLU A 254 5.20 7.34 13.68
CA GLU A 254 4.38 8.54 13.88
C GLU A 254 4.91 9.82 13.21
N ARG A 255 6.17 9.84 12.78
CA ARG A 255 6.82 11.06 12.24
C ARG A 255 7.36 10.91 10.82
N HIS A 256 7.46 9.70 10.31
CA HIS A 256 8.16 9.46 9.06
C HIS A 256 7.27 8.69 8.09
N SER A 257 7.07 9.24 6.91
CA SER A 257 6.35 8.57 5.84
C SER A 257 7.08 8.70 4.50
N LEU A 258 6.90 7.69 3.65
CA LEU A 258 7.14 7.78 2.22
C LEU A 258 5.81 7.90 1.52
N TYR A 259 5.80 8.64 0.42
CA TYR A 259 4.63 8.69 -0.43
C TYR A 259 5.02 8.64 -1.90
N GLY A 260 4.07 8.20 -2.70
CA GLY A 260 4.23 8.21 -4.13
C GLY A 260 2.86 8.24 -4.81
N GLY A 261 2.83 8.76 -6.02
CA GLY A 261 1.57 8.87 -6.72
C GLY A 261 1.71 9.34 -8.16
N PHE A 262 0.58 9.62 -8.73
CA PHE A 262 0.49 10.10 -10.11
C PHE A 262 -0.68 11.06 -10.27
N GLY A 263 -0.58 11.92 -11.27
CA GLY A 263 -1.59 12.91 -11.57
C GLY A 263 -1.56 13.38 -13.02
N LEU A 264 -2.48 14.27 -13.31
CA LEU A 264 -2.53 15.01 -14.56
C LEU A 264 -2.27 16.48 -14.26
N ALA A 265 -1.47 17.12 -15.09
CA ALA A 265 -1.23 18.55 -15.02
C ALA A 265 -1.63 19.23 -16.34
N TYR A 266 -2.12 20.44 -16.20
CA TYR A 266 -2.37 21.38 -17.29
C TYR A 266 -1.40 22.53 -17.16
N ASN A 267 -0.55 22.71 -18.16
CA ASN A 267 0.53 23.68 -18.19
C ASN A 267 0.16 24.81 -19.14
N ILE A 268 0.39 26.03 -18.69
CA ILE A 268 0.28 27.27 -19.48
C ILE A 268 1.70 27.81 -19.60
N GLU A 269 2.26 27.78 -20.80
CA GLU A 269 3.63 28.18 -21.07
C GLU A 269 3.60 29.53 -21.79
N LEU A 270 4.26 30.52 -21.19
CA LEU A 270 4.45 31.88 -21.72
C LEU A 270 5.92 32.04 -22.11
N MET A 271 6.20 32.08 -23.38
CA MET A 271 7.56 32.19 -23.91
C MET A 271 7.80 33.60 -24.40
N SER A 272 8.83 34.26 -23.89
CA SER A 272 9.31 35.56 -24.40
C SER A 272 10.62 35.32 -25.14
N ILE A 273 10.67 35.69 -26.40
CA ILE A 273 11.84 35.63 -27.26
C ILE A 273 12.22 37.08 -27.65
N LYS A 274 13.48 37.45 -27.32
CA LYS A 274 13.99 38.80 -27.65
C LYS A 274 15.13 38.69 -28.65
N PRO A 275 14.86 38.72 -29.96
CA PRO A 275 15.88 38.74 -30.98
C PRO A 275 16.74 40.01 -30.87
N LYS A 276 18.01 39.92 -31.32
CA LYS A 276 18.99 41.00 -31.17
C LYS A 276 18.62 42.30 -31.90
N TYR A 277 17.77 42.20 -32.93
CA TYR A 277 17.43 43.33 -33.84
C TYR A 277 15.93 43.46 -34.12
N GLU A 278 15.10 42.72 -33.40
CA GLU A 278 13.64 42.71 -33.59
C GLU A 278 12.92 42.99 -32.27
N ASP A 279 11.64 43.28 -32.34
CA ASP A 279 10.80 43.44 -31.15
C ASP A 279 10.63 42.10 -30.42
N GLU A 280 10.40 42.20 -29.12
CA GLU A 280 10.15 41.04 -28.27
C GLU A 280 8.88 40.32 -28.72
N THR A 281 8.98 39.03 -29.00
CA THR A 281 7.84 38.21 -29.43
C THR A 281 7.36 37.34 -28.26
N PHE A 282 6.07 37.35 -27.98
CA PHE A 282 5.44 36.51 -26.99
C PHE A 282 4.71 35.36 -27.67
N LEU A 283 5.00 34.16 -27.23
CA LEU A 283 4.31 32.93 -27.64
C LEU A 283 3.58 32.36 -26.46
N TYR A 284 2.42 31.81 -26.71
CA TYR A 284 1.57 31.15 -25.73
C TYR A 284 1.32 29.71 -26.17
N GLN A 285 1.52 28.76 -25.26
CA GLN A 285 1.26 27.35 -25.52
C GLN A 285 0.58 26.74 -24.31
N ASN A 286 -0.33 25.81 -24.55
CA ASN A 286 -0.93 24.95 -23.55
C ASN A 286 -0.45 23.52 -23.74
N ALA A 287 -0.17 22.82 -22.65
CA ALA A 287 0.24 21.42 -22.68
C ALA A 287 -0.42 20.64 -21.55
N PHE A 288 -0.77 19.40 -21.82
CA PHE A 288 -1.08 18.43 -20.79
C PHE A 288 0.16 17.62 -20.47
N SER A 289 0.36 17.30 -19.20
CA SER A 289 1.38 16.38 -18.77
C SER A 289 0.81 15.32 -17.83
N PHE A 290 1.46 14.17 -17.83
CA PHE A 290 1.30 13.14 -16.81
C PHE A 290 2.42 13.34 -15.79
N GLU A 291 2.04 13.43 -14.53
CA GLU A 291 2.95 13.66 -13.40
C GLU A 291 3.09 12.38 -12.58
N THR A 292 4.30 12.04 -12.18
CA THR A 292 4.57 11.02 -11.17
C THR A 292 5.41 11.61 -10.06
N ILE A 293 5.01 11.36 -8.81
CA ILE A 293 5.59 11.94 -7.61
C ILE A 293 6.14 10.84 -6.74
N ALA A 294 7.32 11.05 -6.17
CA ALA A 294 7.84 10.23 -5.09
C ALA A 294 8.44 11.16 -4.03
N GLY A 295 8.08 10.98 -2.76
CA GLY A 295 8.48 11.88 -1.71
C GLY A 295 8.63 11.22 -0.35
N TYR A 296 9.25 11.97 0.53
CA TYR A 296 9.43 11.64 1.93
C TYR A 296 8.92 12.81 2.77
N GLU A 297 8.16 12.49 3.81
CA GLU A 297 7.61 13.47 4.75
C GLU A 297 8.11 13.19 6.17
N PHE A 298 8.40 14.27 6.88
CA PHE A 298 8.78 14.28 8.28
C PHE A 298 7.87 15.21 9.07
N ASP A 299 7.14 14.65 10.04
CA ASP A 299 6.22 15.39 10.90
C ASP A 299 6.97 16.05 12.06
N ILE A 300 7.08 17.39 12.03
CA ILE A 300 7.62 18.15 13.16
C ILE A 300 6.62 18.10 14.33
N ASN A 301 5.35 18.30 14.02
CA ASN A 301 4.22 18.23 14.95
C ASN A 301 2.92 18.05 14.15
N ASP A 302 1.79 17.99 14.86
CA ASP A 302 0.46 17.78 14.24
C ASP A 302 0.00 18.87 13.24
N LYS A 303 0.75 19.97 13.15
CA LYS A 303 0.38 21.10 12.29
C LYS A 303 1.37 21.36 11.16
N VAL A 304 2.61 20.92 11.31
CA VAL A 304 3.70 21.25 10.39
C VAL A 304 4.43 19.98 9.99
N HIS A 305 4.51 19.76 8.70
CA HIS A 305 5.17 18.62 8.08
C HIS A 305 6.21 19.13 7.08
N LEU A 306 7.43 18.63 7.13
CA LEU A 306 8.46 18.91 6.11
C LEU A 306 8.44 17.81 5.08
N PHE A 307 8.65 18.15 3.82
CA PHE A 307 8.76 17.13 2.79
C PHE A 307 9.86 17.42 1.78
N ALA A 308 10.38 16.33 1.22
CA ALA A 308 11.24 16.35 0.05
C ALA A 308 10.63 15.42 -0.99
N GLU A 309 10.43 15.88 -2.21
CA GLU A 309 9.83 15.07 -3.28
C GLU A 309 10.61 15.24 -4.59
N ILE A 310 10.42 14.30 -5.48
CA ILE A 310 10.90 14.36 -6.86
C ILE A 310 9.70 14.08 -7.75
N ASP A 311 9.39 15.07 -8.60
CA ASP A 311 8.33 14.97 -9.58
C ASP A 311 8.93 14.72 -10.97
N PHE A 312 8.30 13.85 -11.72
CA PHE A 312 8.59 13.61 -13.12
C PHE A 312 7.37 13.98 -13.95
N ASP A 313 7.51 14.99 -14.80
CA ASP A 313 6.47 15.42 -15.72
C ASP A 313 6.75 14.91 -17.12
N PHE A 314 5.78 14.20 -17.67
CA PHE A 314 5.77 13.69 -19.03
C PHE A 314 4.84 14.57 -19.88
N HIS A 315 5.40 15.55 -20.57
CA HIS A 315 4.64 16.45 -21.43
C HIS A 315 4.13 15.71 -22.67
N MET A 316 2.81 15.73 -22.88
CA MET A 316 2.15 14.92 -23.91
C MET A 316 1.96 15.66 -25.24
N MET A 317 2.13 16.97 -25.28
CA MET A 317 1.88 17.79 -26.47
C MET A 317 3.17 18.37 -27.05
N GLY A 318 3.18 18.56 -28.37
CA GLY A 318 4.33 19.07 -29.11
C GLY A 318 5.44 18.02 -29.26
N ALA A 319 6.69 18.43 -29.12
CA ALA A 319 7.87 17.56 -29.20
C ALA A 319 8.09 16.73 -27.93
N GLY A 320 7.08 16.46 -27.16
CA GLY A 320 7.03 15.68 -25.92
C GLY A 320 8.36 15.58 -25.17
N PHE A 321 8.47 16.17 -24.02
CA PHE A 321 9.69 16.04 -23.20
C PHE A 321 9.38 15.58 -21.78
N VAL A 322 10.41 15.11 -21.09
CA VAL A 322 10.33 14.73 -19.70
C VAL A 322 11.12 15.73 -18.88
N SER A 323 10.53 16.23 -17.80
CA SER A 323 11.23 17.06 -16.82
C SER A 323 11.28 16.38 -15.46
N ILE A 324 12.30 16.73 -14.69
CA ILE A 324 12.48 16.31 -13.29
C ILE A 324 12.47 17.57 -12.42
N LYS A 325 11.72 17.50 -11.31
CA LYS A 325 11.53 18.59 -10.37
C LYS A 325 11.81 18.12 -8.95
N PRO A 326 13.06 18.14 -8.47
CA PRO A 326 13.34 17.96 -7.05
C PRO A 326 12.79 19.15 -6.25
N CYS A 327 11.98 18.86 -5.23
CA CYS A 327 11.26 19.82 -4.41
C CYS A 327 11.64 19.67 -2.94
N LEU A 328 11.66 20.80 -2.24
CA LEU A 328 11.73 20.86 -0.77
C LEU A 328 10.65 21.81 -0.27
N GLY A 329 9.90 21.37 0.73
CA GLY A 329 8.77 22.13 1.19
C GLY A 329 8.29 21.85 2.60
N ALA A 330 7.24 22.55 2.97
CA ALA A 330 6.50 22.32 4.20
C ALA A 330 4.99 22.27 3.89
N SER A 331 4.27 21.47 4.65
CA SER A 331 2.83 21.36 4.60
C SER A 331 2.24 21.75 5.95
N PHE A 332 1.12 22.48 5.92
CA PHE A 332 0.48 23.04 7.09
C PHE A 332 -0.96 22.54 7.20
N ASN A 333 -1.30 21.92 8.35
CA ASN A 333 -2.68 21.54 8.64
C ASN A 333 -3.54 22.76 8.88
N VAL A 334 -4.53 22.98 8.01
CA VAL A 334 -5.55 24.03 8.15
C VAL A 334 -6.83 23.51 8.78
N PHE A 335 -7.12 22.24 8.59
CA PHE A 335 -8.27 21.58 9.17
C PHE A 335 -7.93 20.13 9.50
N LYS A 336 -8.31 19.70 10.70
CA LYS A 336 -8.29 18.31 11.13
C LYS A 336 -9.52 18.05 11.96
N GLU A 337 -10.33 17.10 11.55
CA GLU A 337 -11.49 16.68 12.30
C GLU A 337 -11.06 16.18 13.69
N ARG A 338 -11.68 16.69 14.72
CA ARG A 338 -11.45 16.22 16.10
C ARG A 338 -12.28 14.96 16.33
N LYS A 339 -11.65 13.88 16.75
CA LYS A 339 -12.32 12.68 17.23
C LYS A 339 -12.97 12.93 18.60
#